data_8643de10c1c371113aa8e13660bcf560
#
_entry.id   8643de10c1c371113aa8e13660bcf560
#
_cell.length_a   1.000
_cell.length_b   1.000
_cell.length_c   1.000
_cell.angle_alpha   90.00
_cell.angle_beta   90.00
_cell.angle_gamma   90.00
#
_symmetry.space_group_name_H-M   'P 1'
#
loop_
_entity.id
_entity.type
_entity.pdbx_description
1 polymer ?
#
loop_
_entity_poly.entity_id
_entity_poly.type
_entity_poly.pdbx_seq_one_letter_code
_entity_poly.pdbx_strand_id
1 'polypeptide(L)'
;MRFQPPEDIFPSVKDWLELGAESKRKGIYKSIYPHFYLKKRVKNPPVRYPIKLAEGYAAIIPGGRVWGDNGAIVTPENKLIWDVSLEWVKNKWDHSIFKMETLPPVTHHYDAIADLTHVGSRNYYHWMFEVLPRLHLIRESGFTVNRYILKYAPKHSPFQSETMTHLGISRDDIQKTHRQFHIQAENLIVPSQPTFVTKWAYDFLRNSFLTENKLNPSINKRIYISRRETRRILNENDLIEFLTGYGFIKVELEWMSVAEQVQLFSGAEAIVAPHGAGLTNLTFCPPKTKILEIFPSTYITGLYWLISALGNLDYYYFIGASEQVPNAQQWHGYDNLTIDMKKFSSFFKNIGIK
;
A
#
# COMPACT_ATOMS: atom_id res chain seq x y z
N MET A 1 5.20 -23.18 27.40
CA MET A 1 6.28 -23.76 26.59
C MET A 1 6.84 -22.68 25.72
N ARG A 2 8.18 -22.50 25.59
CA ARG A 2 8.80 -21.56 24.64
C ARG A 2 8.98 -22.29 23.33
N PHE A 3 8.82 -21.56 22.22
CA PHE A 3 9.01 -22.10 20.88
C PHE A 3 10.39 -21.72 20.35
N GLN A 4 10.99 -22.58 19.56
CA GLN A 4 12.18 -22.26 18.81
C GLN A 4 11.80 -21.39 17.60
N PRO A 5 12.62 -20.40 17.21
CA PRO A 5 12.43 -19.73 15.92
C PRO A 5 12.52 -20.72 14.76
N PRO A 6 11.94 -20.42 13.60
CA PRO A 6 12.10 -21.25 12.40
C PRO A 6 13.56 -21.43 12.03
N GLU A 7 13.92 -22.62 11.55
CA GLU A 7 15.28 -22.93 11.06
C GLU A 7 15.38 -22.89 9.53
N ASP A 8 14.22 -22.70 8.85
CA ASP A 8 14.17 -22.75 7.39
C ASP A 8 13.05 -21.84 6.84
N ILE A 9 13.06 -21.61 5.52
CA ILE A 9 12.16 -20.70 4.83
C ILE A 9 11.55 -21.38 3.61
N PHE A 10 10.22 -21.38 3.52
CA PHE A 10 9.53 -21.59 2.25
C PHE A 10 9.51 -20.26 1.47
N PRO A 11 9.96 -20.24 0.20
CA PRO A 11 9.92 -19.02 -0.61
C PRO A 11 8.50 -18.46 -0.78
N SER A 12 7.51 -19.34 -0.89
CA SER A 12 6.10 -18.97 -1.03
C SER A 12 5.17 -19.98 -0.40
N VAL A 13 3.90 -19.59 -0.26
CA VAL A 13 2.81 -20.52 0.11
C VAL A 13 2.71 -21.68 -0.87
N LYS A 14 2.95 -21.45 -2.16
CA LYS A 14 2.95 -22.52 -3.19
C LYS A 14 4.03 -23.57 -2.94
N ASP A 15 5.26 -23.11 -2.64
CA ASP A 15 6.37 -24.03 -2.33
C ASP A 15 6.06 -24.90 -1.12
N TRP A 16 5.41 -24.34 -0.10
CA TRP A 16 4.95 -25.11 1.06
C TRP A 16 3.88 -26.13 0.69
N LEU A 17 2.91 -25.75 -0.16
CA LEU A 17 1.85 -26.62 -0.61
C LEU A 17 2.38 -27.80 -1.45
N GLU A 18 3.46 -27.64 -2.20
CA GLU A 18 4.04 -28.69 -3.05
C GLU A 18 4.55 -29.89 -2.25
N LEU A 19 4.81 -29.73 -0.96
CA LEU A 19 5.16 -30.85 -0.06
C LEU A 19 3.95 -31.72 0.34
N GLY A 20 2.73 -31.24 0.13
CA GLY A 20 1.49 -31.95 0.50
C GLY A 20 0.89 -32.76 -0.66
N ALA A 21 0.03 -33.74 -0.32
CA ALA A 21 -0.73 -34.47 -1.34
C ALA A 21 -1.67 -33.54 -2.11
N GLU A 22 -1.80 -33.74 -3.43
CA GLU A 22 -2.59 -32.88 -4.34
C GLU A 22 -4.06 -32.71 -3.92
N SER A 23 -4.65 -33.76 -3.32
CA SER A 23 -6.02 -33.71 -2.80
C SER A 23 -6.21 -32.73 -1.63
N LYS A 24 -5.17 -32.53 -0.80
CA LYS A 24 -5.20 -31.55 0.31
C LYS A 24 -5.05 -30.11 -0.16
N ARG A 25 -4.44 -29.85 -1.32
CA ARG A 25 -4.18 -28.52 -1.88
C ARG A 25 -5.43 -27.82 -2.39
N LYS A 26 -6.36 -28.58 -3.03
CA LYS A 26 -7.54 -28.00 -3.70
C LYS A 26 -8.48 -27.24 -2.76
N GLY A 27 -8.56 -27.63 -1.49
CA GLY A 27 -9.42 -26.97 -0.51
C GLY A 27 -8.81 -25.77 0.21
N ILE A 28 -7.48 -25.65 0.22
CA ILE A 28 -6.75 -24.68 1.04
C ILE A 28 -6.05 -23.57 0.24
N TYR A 29 -6.09 -23.60 -1.09
CA TYR A 29 -5.53 -22.56 -1.95
C TYR A 29 -6.53 -22.15 -3.01
N LYS A 30 -6.81 -20.85 -3.08
CA LYS A 30 -7.71 -20.23 -4.04
C LYS A 30 -6.95 -19.17 -4.82
N SER A 31 -6.59 -19.46 -6.07
CA SER A 31 -6.15 -18.42 -7.03
C SER A 31 -7.37 -17.60 -7.43
N ILE A 32 -7.34 -16.30 -7.16
CA ILE A 32 -8.47 -15.39 -7.41
C ILE A 32 -8.16 -14.51 -8.61
N TYR A 33 -6.96 -13.93 -8.63
CA TYR A 33 -6.48 -13.12 -9.74
C TYR A 33 -5.18 -13.69 -10.27
N PRO A 34 -5.14 -14.17 -11.53
CA PRO A 34 -3.90 -14.66 -12.13
C PRO A 34 -2.89 -13.51 -12.28
N HIS A 35 -1.66 -13.87 -12.57
CA HIS A 35 -0.64 -12.88 -12.91
C HIS A 35 -1.13 -11.92 -13.99
N PHE A 36 -0.97 -10.64 -13.74
CA PHE A 36 -1.40 -9.59 -14.66
C PHE A 36 -0.21 -9.00 -15.40
N TYR A 37 -0.37 -8.78 -16.70
CA TYR A 37 0.61 -8.10 -17.51
C TYR A 37 0.11 -6.73 -17.92
N LEU A 38 0.91 -5.68 -17.68
CA LEU A 38 0.62 -4.34 -18.17
C LEU A 38 0.75 -4.31 -19.70
N LYS A 39 -0.39 -4.37 -20.42
CA LYS A 39 -0.43 -4.41 -21.88
C LYS A 39 -0.31 -3.03 -22.54
N LYS A 40 -0.53 -1.94 -21.82
CA LYS A 40 -0.43 -0.58 -22.37
C LYS A 40 0.98 -0.03 -22.20
N ARG A 41 1.58 0.42 -23.30
CA ARG A 41 2.69 1.38 -23.28
C ARG A 41 2.14 2.69 -22.71
N VAL A 42 2.27 2.90 -21.42
CA VAL A 42 2.02 4.20 -20.82
C VAL A 42 3.21 5.09 -21.17
N LYS A 43 2.93 6.27 -21.71
CA LYS A 43 3.98 7.21 -22.12
C LYS A 43 4.78 7.67 -20.91
N ASN A 44 6.11 7.75 -21.08
CA ASN A 44 7.06 8.38 -20.16
C ASN A 44 6.98 7.89 -18.69
N PRO A 45 7.24 6.60 -18.39
CA PRO A 45 7.38 6.17 -17.00
C PRO A 45 8.62 6.83 -16.39
N PRO A 46 8.55 7.30 -15.13
CA PRO A 46 9.71 7.92 -14.46
C PRO A 46 10.84 6.92 -14.22
N VAL A 47 10.52 5.63 -14.13
CA VAL A 47 11.46 4.50 -13.96
C VAL A 47 10.97 3.26 -14.70
N ARG A 48 11.86 2.30 -14.97
CA ARG A 48 11.45 0.99 -15.51
C ARG A 48 10.65 0.22 -14.45
N TYR A 49 9.50 -0.29 -14.85
CA TYR A 49 8.61 -1.04 -13.98
C TYR A 49 8.46 -2.49 -14.44
N PRO A 50 8.23 -3.44 -13.51
CA PRO A 50 7.93 -4.81 -13.90
C PRO A 50 6.62 -4.86 -14.68
N ILE A 51 6.64 -5.57 -15.80
CA ILE A 51 5.45 -5.75 -16.65
C ILE A 51 4.51 -6.80 -16.06
N LYS A 52 5.08 -7.77 -15.30
CA LYS A 52 4.34 -8.87 -14.65
C LYS A 52 4.08 -8.54 -13.19
N LEU A 53 2.81 -8.43 -12.83
CA LEU A 53 2.36 -8.24 -11.46
C LEU A 53 1.99 -9.58 -10.82
N ALA A 54 2.15 -9.67 -9.50
CA ALA A 54 1.92 -10.89 -8.74
C ALA A 54 0.46 -11.36 -8.80
N GLU A 55 0.28 -12.66 -8.61
CA GLU A 55 -1.01 -13.31 -8.46
C GLU A 55 -1.70 -12.85 -7.16
N GLY A 56 -3.03 -12.69 -7.20
CA GLY A 56 -3.88 -12.52 -6.03
C GLY A 56 -4.50 -13.85 -5.62
N TYR A 57 -4.14 -14.34 -4.44
CA TYR A 57 -4.65 -15.60 -3.89
C TYR A 57 -5.00 -15.47 -2.41
N ALA A 58 -5.77 -16.42 -1.90
CA ALA A 58 -5.89 -16.69 -0.47
C ALA A 58 -5.63 -18.18 -0.20
N ALA A 59 -4.99 -18.49 0.91
CA ALA A 59 -4.70 -19.86 1.32
C ALA A 59 -5.01 -20.06 2.81
N ILE A 60 -5.25 -21.32 3.19
CA ILE A 60 -5.33 -21.74 4.60
C ILE A 60 -4.04 -22.49 4.93
N ILE A 61 -3.45 -22.18 6.07
CA ILE A 61 -2.33 -22.92 6.68
C ILE A 61 -2.86 -23.58 7.93
N PRO A 62 -3.27 -24.85 7.87
CA PRO A 62 -3.79 -25.57 9.03
C PRO A 62 -2.72 -25.69 10.12
N GLY A 63 -3.08 -25.32 11.37
CA GLY A 63 -2.13 -25.30 12.48
C GLY A 63 -1.05 -24.24 12.42
N GLY A 64 -1.17 -23.30 11.46
CA GLY A 64 -0.22 -22.20 11.27
C GLY A 64 -0.16 -21.24 12.45
N ARG A 65 0.97 -20.57 12.61
CA ARG A 65 1.23 -19.58 13.65
C ARG A 65 1.56 -18.22 13.06
N VAL A 66 1.21 -17.16 13.81
CA VAL A 66 1.60 -15.78 13.48
C VAL A 66 2.42 -15.22 14.63
N TRP A 67 3.62 -14.71 14.32
CA TRP A 67 4.51 -14.13 15.30
C TRP A 67 4.89 -12.69 14.98
N GLY A 68 4.99 -11.88 16.06
CA GLY A 68 5.55 -10.53 16.02
C GLY A 68 4.62 -9.46 15.47
N ASP A 69 5.09 -8.23 15.52
CA ASP A 69 4.30 -7.04 15.15
C ASP A 69 4.02 -6.95 13.65
N ASN A 70 4.88 -7.57 12.83
CA ASN A 70 4.77 -7.57 11.37
C ASN A 70 4.10 -8.84 10.80
N GLY A 71 3.77 -9.82 11.66
CA GLY A 71 3.03 -11.01 11.25
C GLY A 71 3.85 -12.05 10.49
N ALA A 72 4.92 -12.55 11.09
CA ALA A 72 5.64 -13.68 10.50
C ALA A 72 4.77 -14.94 10.51
N ILE A 73 4.51 -15.51 9.34
CA ILE A 73 3.72 -16.72 9.15
C ILE A 73 4.61 -17.95 9.24
N VAL A 74 4.33 -18.80 10.24
CA VAL A 74 5.12 -20.01 10.54
C VAL A 74 4.23 -21.24 10.35
N THR A 75 4.73 -22.20 9.55
CA THR A 75 4.03 -23.47 9.31
C THR A 75 4.05 -24.41 10.52
N PRO A 76 3.23 -25.48 10.55
CA PRO A 76 3.29 -26.51 11.59
C PRO A 76 4.68 -27.15 11.71
N GLU A 77 5.41 -27.26 10.60
CA GLU A 77 6.78 -27.81 10.53
C GLU A 77 7.85 -26.81 11.00
N ASN A 78 7.43 -25.70 11.60
CA ASN A 78 8.29 -24.65 12.12
C ASN A 78 9.17 -23.97 11.06
N LYS A 79 8.62 -23.66 9.88
CA LYS A 79 9.29 -22.92 8.80
C LYS A 79 8.57 -21.61 8.52
N LEU A 80 9.33 -20.55 8.20
CA LEU A 80 8.79 -19.26 7.79
C LEU A 80 8.29 -19.33 6.35
N ILE A 81 7.13 -18.75 6.04
CA ILE A 81 6.68 -18.54 4.65
C ILE A 81 6.98 -17.09 4.25
N TRP A 82 7.90 -16.91 3.30
CA TRP A 82 8.47 -15.61 2.98
C TRP A 82 7.50 -14.66 2.28
N ASP A 83 6.80 -15.10 1.24
CA ASP A 83 5.93 -14.24 0.40
C ASP A 83 4.73 -13.64 1.13
N VAL A 84 4.42 -14.14 2.33
CA VAL A 84 3.35 -13.63 3.21
C VAL A 84 3.88 -13.11 4.56
N SER A 85 5.21 -13.01 4.73
CA SER A 85 5.88 -12.55 5.95
C SER A 85 6.88 -11.43 5.67
N LEU A 86 6.57 -10.53 4.74
CA LEU A 86 7.53 -9.55 4.24
C LEU A 86 7.99 -8.56 5.31
N GLU A 87 9.31 -8.45 5.46
CA GLU A 87 9.99 -7.33 6.09
C GLU A 87 10.89 -6.62 5.06
N TRP A 88 11.19 -5.33 5.29
CA TRP A 88 12.06 -4.55 4.40
C TRP A 88 13.54 -4.82 4.70
N VAL A 89 13.96 -6.04 4.41
CA VAL A 89 15.33 -6.52 4.59
C VAL A 89 15.96 -6.90 3.25
N LYS A 90 17.30 -6.82 3.15
CA LYS A 90 18.01 -7.15 1.91
C LYS A 90 18.03 -8.66 1.64
N ASN A 91 18.14 -9.46 2.68
CA ASN A 91 18.15 -10.91 2.60
C ASN A 91 17.03 -11.48 3.49
N LYS A 92 16.31 -12.49 3.02
CA LYS A 92 15.24 -13.15 3.79
C LYS A 92 15.70 -13.72 5.13
N TRP A 93 16.95 -14.09 5.27
CA TRP A 93 17.57 -14.55 6.53
C TRP A 93 17.81 -13.41 7.53
N ASP A 94 17.73 -12.14 7.10
CA ASP A 94 17.78 -10.98 7.99
C ASP A 94 16.44 -10.68 8.66
N HIS A 95 15.37 -11.47 8.35
CA HIS A 95 14.07 -11.33 8.96
C HIS A 95 14.17 -11.39 10.49
N SER A 96 13.41 -10.54 11.18
CA SER A 96 13.51 -10.35 12.63
C SER A 96 13.29 -11.64 13.45
N ILE A 97 12.51 -12.59 12.92
CA ILE A 97 12.23 -13.87 13.59
C ILE A 97 13.51 -14.72 13.80
N PHE A 98 14.46 -14.68 12.86
CA PHE A 98 15.73 -15.43 12.96
C PHE A 98 16.73 -14.82 13.94
N LYS A 99 16.47 -13.59 14.42
CA LYS A 99 17.29 -12.91 15.45
C LYS A 99 16.85 -13.25 16.88
N MET A 100 15.81 -14.04 17.00
CA MET A 100 15.28 -14.46 18.31
C MET A 100 15.98 -15.72 18.78
N GLU A 101 16.37 -15.78 20.04
CA GLU A 101 16.84 -17.01 20.69
C GLU A 101 15.66 -17.97 20.97
N THR A 102 14.53 -17.43 21.36
CA THR A 102 13.29 -18.16 21.58
C THR A 102 12.09 -17.29 21.27
N LEU A 103 11.02 -17.88 20.76
CA LEU A 103 9.74 -17.20 20.60
C LEU A 103 8.92 -17.27 21.90
N PRO A 104 8.09 -16.25 22.20
CA PRO A 104 7.18 -16.27 23.33
C PRO A 104 6.21 -17.46 23.23
N PRO A 105 5.55 -17.85 24.33
CA PRO A 105 4.46 -18.83 24.27
C PRO A 105 3.35 -18.37 23.33
N VAL A 106 2.65 -19.31 22.70
CA VAL A 106 1.38 -19.03 22.02
C VAL A 106 0.37 -18.59 23.09
N THR A 107 -0.19 -17.39 22.90
CA THR A 107 -1.10 -16.77 23.88
C THR A 107 -2.57 -17.08 23.60
N HIS A 108 -2.92 -17.34 22.33
CA HIS A 108 -4.29 -17.62 21.90
C HIS A 108 -4.31 -18.67 20.79
N HIS A 109 -5.34 -19.50 20.82
CA HIS A 109 -5.67 -20.44 19.76
C HIS A 109 -7.00 -20.00 19.13
N TYR A 110 -7.06 -20.01 17.81
CA TYR A 110 -8.25 -19.62 17.03
C TYR A 110 -8.67 -20.77 16.12
N ASP A 111 -9.98 -20.95 15.94
CA ASP A 111 -10.50 -21.91 14.93
C ASP A 111 -10.19 -21.41 13.53
N ALA A 112 -10.51 -20.11 13.25
CA ALA A 112 -10.24 -19.47 11.97
C ALA A 112 -9.90 -17.97 12.17
N ILE A 113 -8.76 -17.53 11.66
CA ILE A 113 -8.32 -16.14 11.71
C ILE A 113 -7.53 -15.80 10.46
N ALA A 114 -7.69 -14.58 9.94
CA ALA A 114 -6.98 -14.13 8.75
C ALA A 114 -5.87 -13.15 9.10
N ASP A 115 -4.69 -13.35 8.50
CA ASP A 115 -3.59 -12.39 8.59
C ASP A 115 -3.73 -11.27 7.56
N LEU A 116 -3.73 -10.04 8.05
CA LEU A 116 -3.67 -8.80 7.26
C LEU A 116 -2.51 -7.90 7.71
N THR A 117 -1.57 -8.44 8.45
CA THR A 117 -0.41 -7.66 8.90
C THR A 117 0.44 -7.19 7.72
N HIS A 118 1.08 -6.06 7.89
CA HIS A 118 2.03 -5.51 6.93
C HIS A 118 3.01 -4.56 7.62
N VAL A 119 4.28 -4.67 7.29
CA VAL A 119 5.36 -3.84 7.89
C VAL A 119 5.09 -2.33 7.71
N GLY A 120 4.55 -1.92 6.58
CA GLY A 120 4.21 -0.54 6.22
C GLY A 120 2.79 -0.08 6.59
N SER A 121 2.02 -0.81 7.40
CA SER A 121 0.59 -0.52 7.64
C SER A 121 0.28 0.87 8.21
N ARG A 122 1.26 1.57 8.77
CA ARG A 122 1.11 2.97 9.23
C ARG A 122 1.25 3.99 8.11
N ASN A 123 1.68 3.60 6.93
CA ASN A 123 1.76 4.46 5.75
C ASN A 123 0.47 4.28 4.93
N TYR A 124 -0.15 5.39 4.53
CA TYR A 124 -1.43 5.41 3.83
C TYR A 124 -1.40 4.64 2.50
N TYR A 125 -0.30 4.73 1.70
CA TYR A 125 -0.16 3.95 0.46
C TYR A 125 -0.17 2.44 0.73
N HIS A 126 0.68 1.97 1.65
CA HIS A 126 0.77 0.55 1.99
C HIS A 126 -0.54 0.03 2.58
N TRP A 127 -1.21 0.83 3.41
CA TRP A 127 -2.51 0.48 3.95
C TRP A 127 -3.55 0.28 2.85
N MET A 128 -3.68 1.26 1.95
CA MET A 128 -4.69 1.23 0.90
C MET A 128 -4.43 0.16 -0.16
N PHE A 129 -3.18 -0.07 -0.58
CA PHE A 129 -2.86 -0.99 -1.67
C PHE A 129 -2.36 -2.37 -1.24
N GLU A 130 -1.82 -2.51 -0.03
CA GLU A 130 -1.16 -3.76 0.41
C GLU A 130 -1.85 -4.40 1.63
N VAL A 131 -2.72 -3.67 2.35
CA VAL A 131 -3.52 -4.21 3.45
C VAL A 131 -4.98 -4.38 3.06
N LEU A 132 -5.70 -3.29 2.75
CA LEU A 132 -7.15 -3.34 2.51
C LEU A 132 -7.57 -4.28 1.38
N PRO A 133 -6.90 -4.34 0.21
CA PRO A 133 -7.33 -5.21 -0.86
C PRO A 133 -7.22 -6.71 -0.51
N ARG A 134 -6.43 -7.06 0.50
CA ARG A 134 -6.34 -8.43 0.99
C ARG A 134 -7.65 -8.92 1.63
N LEU A 135 -8.49 -8.01 2.17
CA LEU A 135 -9.86 -8.33 2.57
C LEU A 135 -10.70 -8.84 1.39
N HIS A 136 -10.52 -8.25 0.22
CA HIS A 136 -11.22 -8.69 -0.98
C HIS A 136 -10.80 -10.11 -1.38
N LEU A 137 -9.51 -10.44 -1.33
CA LEU A 137 -9.04 -11.80 -1.60
C LEU A 137 -9.66 -12.83 -0.63
N ILE A 138 -9.77 -12.47 0.66
CA ILE A 138 -10.41 -13.34 1.66
C ILE A 138 -11.90 -13.54 1.31
N ARG A 139 -12.62 -12.47 1.00
CA ARG A 139 -14.04 -12.56 0.64
C ARG A 139 -14.28 -13.40 -0.61
N GLU A 140 -13.52 -13.17 -1.66
CA GLU A 140 -13.62 -13.92 -2.92
C GLU A 140 -13.20 -15.40 -2.77
N SER A 141 -12.35 -15.71 -1.80
CA SER A 141 -11.98 -17.12 -1.53
C SER A 141 -13.11 -17.95 -0.96
N GLY A 142 -14.11 -17.32 -0.31
CA GLY A 142 -15.17 -18.00 0.40
C GLY A 142 -14.72 -18.69 1.69
N PHE A 143 -13.50 -18.42 2.19
CA PHE A 143 -13.04 -18.95 3.46
C PHE A 143 -13.75 -18.27 4.63
N THR A 144 -14.15 -19.05 5.62
CA THR A 144 -14.73 -18.52 6.85
C THR A 144 -13.66 -17.86 7.69
N VAL A 145 -13.91 -16.61 8.11
CA VAL A 145 -13.02 -15.83 8.96
C VAL A 145 -13.78 -15.29 10.15
N ASN A 146 -13.29 -15.54 11.36
CA ASN A 146 -13.89 -15.06 12.58
C ASN A 146 -13.25 -13.76 13.06
N ARG A 147 -11.94 -13.56 12.79
CA ARG A 147 -11.17 -12.38 13.19
C ARG A 147 -10.05 -12.08 12.19
N TYR A 148 -9.54 -10.83 12.25
CA TYR A 148 -8.44 -10.35 11.41
C TYR A 148 -7.25 -9.94 12.27
N ILE A 149 -6.06 -10.41 11.96
CA ILE A 149 -4.81 -9.97 12.60
C ILE A 149 -4.31 -8.74 11.87
N LEU A 150 -4.04 -7.67 12.61
CA LEU A 150 -3.61 -6.38 12.06
C LEU A 150 -2.54 -5.70 12.90
N LYS A 151 -1.56 -5.10 12.25
CA LYS A 151 -0.73 -4.07 12.86
C LYS A 151 -1.53 -2.76 12.92
N TYR A 152 -2.36 -2.64 13.96
CA TYR A 152 -3.42 -1.65 14.07
C TYR A 152 -3.08 -0.56 15.08
N ALA A 153 -2.97 0.68 14.65
CA ALA A 153 -2.60 1.82 15.46
C ALA A 153 -3.43 3.08 15.13
N PRO A 154 -4.78 3.06 15.30
CA PRO A 154 -5.67 4.11 14.82
C PRO A 154 -5.44 5.48 15.47
N LYS A 155 -4.87 5.54 16.68
CA LYS A 155 -4.50 6.82 17.32
C LYS A 155 -3.41 7.58 16.54
N HIS A 156 -2.55 6.86 15.80
CA HIS A 156 -1.47 7.43 14.99
C HIS A 156 -1.75 7.38 13.49
N SER A 157 -2.77 6.63 13.10
CA SER A 157 -3.15 6.41 11.71
C SER A 157 -4.68 6.29 11.64
N PRO A 158 -5.44 7.41 11.77
CA PRO A 158 -6.91 7.39 11.83
C PRO A 158 -7.57 6.70 10.64
N PHE A 159 -6.97 6.80 9.45
CA PHE A 159 -7.45 6.15 8.24
C PHE A 159 -7.64 4.63 8.41
N GLN A 160 -6.90 3.98 9.33
CA GLN A 160 -7.06 2.55 9.59
C GLN A 160 -8.46 2.23 10.14
N SER A 161 -8.90 2.96 11.17
CA SER A 161 -10.25 2.76 11.74
C SER A 161 -11.35 3.19 10.77
N GLU A 162 -11.19 4.32 10.10
CA GLU A 162 -12.17 4.82 9.14
C GLU A 162 -12.43 3.81 8.03
N THR A 163 -11.37 3.31 7.39
CA THR A 163 -11.50 2.39 6.26
C THR A 163 -11.98 1.01 6.67
N MET A 164 -11.54 0.48 7.84
CA MET A 164 -12.03 -0.82 8.34
C MET A 164 -13.53 -0.74 8.65
N THR A 165 -13.97 0.30 9.35
CA THR A 165 -15.40 0.53 9.64
C THR A 165 -16.20 0.68 8.34
N HIS A 166 -15.69 1.44 7.36
CA HIS A 166 -16.34 1.60 6.05
C HIS A 166 -16.51 0.25 5.33
N LEU A 167 -15.54 -0.66 5.47
CA LEU A 167 -15.57 -2.01 4.89
C LEU A 167 -16.35 -3.03 5.74
N GLY A 168 -17.03 -2.58 6.82
CA GLY A 168 -17.87 -3.42 7.68
C GLY A 168 -17.10 -4.27 8.67
N ILE A 169 -15.83 -3.94 8.96
CA ILE A 169 -15.01 -4.62 9.97
C ILE A 169 -15.03 -3.81 11.26
N SER A 170 -15.56 -4.40 12.32
CA SER A 170 -15.62 -3.78 13.64
C SER A 170 -14.26 -3.87 14.35
N ARG A 171 -14.09 -3.06 15.41
CA ARG A 171 -12.89 -3.13 16.25
C ARG A 171 -12.77 -4.48 16.96
N ASP A 172 -13.89 -5.11 17.28
CA ASP A 172 -13.92 -6.39 18.01
C ASP A 172 -13.51 -7.56 17.11
N ASP A 173 -13.58 -7.38 15.78
CA ASP A 173 -13.10 -8.36 14.81
C ASP A 173 -11.57 -8.30 14.63
N ILE A 174 -10.89 -7.30 15.23
CA ILE A 174 -9.47 -7.05 15.01
C ILE A 174 -8.65 -7.58 16.17
N GLN A 175 -7.77 -8.54 15.88
CA GLN A 175 -6.69 -8.96 16.76
C GLN A 175 -5.44 -8.11 16.45
N LYS A 176 -5.13 -7.19 17.37
CA LYS A 176 -3.98 -6.30 17.21
C LYS A 176 -2.67 -7.01 17.51
N THR A 177 -1.67 -6.83 16.62
CA THR A 177 -0.31 -7.31 16.85
C THR A 177 0.48 -6.40 17.81
N HIS A 178 1.52 -6.96 18.39
CA HIS A 178 2.54 -6.29 19.19
C HIS A 178 3.84 -7.10 19.15
N ARG A 179 4.91 -6.57 19.71
CA ARG A 179 6.25 -7.16 19.62
C ARG A 179 6.35 -8.61 20.13
N GLN A 180 5.56 -8.97 21.14
CA GLN A 180 5.51 -10.33 21.71
C GLN A 180 4.30 -11.14 21.25
N PHE A 181 3.65 -10.70 20.18
CA PHE A 181 2.50 -11.39 19.62
C PHE A 181 2.89 -12.79 19.13
N HIS A 182 2.15 -13.81 19.56
CA HIS A 182 2.30 -15.17 19.06
C HIS A 182 1.00 -15.92 19.26
N ILE A 183 0.38 -16.31 18.16
CA ILE A 183 -0.88 -17.07 18.15
C ILE A 183 -0.75 -18.28 17.24
N GLN A 184 -1.66 -19.22 17.40
CA GLN A 184 -1.85 -20.38 16.55
C GLN A 184 -3.32 -20.46 16.10
N ALA A 185 -3.57 -20.97 14.89
CA ALA A 185 -4.92 -21.21 14.42
C ALA A 185 -5.08 -22.60 13.79
N GLU A 186 -6.26 -23.21 13.96
CA GLU A 186 -6.60 -24.43 13.22
C GLU A 186 -6.62 -24.14 11.71
N ASN A 187 -7.21 -22.99 11.34
CA ASN A 187 -7.26 -22.47 9.98
C ASN A 187 -6.69 -21.06 9.96
N LEU A 188 -5.40 -20.91 9.71
CA LEU A 188 -4.80 -19.59 9.48
C LEU A 188 -4.96 -19.20 8.01
N ILE A 189 -5.81 -18.20 7.75
CA ILE A 189 -6.06 -17.69 6.41
C ILE A 189 -5.01 -16.65 6.07
N VAL A 190 -4.28 -16.87 4.98
CA VAL A 190 -3.22 -15.97 4.49
C VAL A 190 -3.50 -15.54 3.06
N PRO A 191 -3.91 -14.31 2.82
CA PRO A 191 -3.98 -13.73 1.49
C PRO A 191 -2.60 -13.30 1.01
N SER A 192 -2.35 -13.38 -0.31
CA SER A 192 -1.10 -12.89 -0.91
C SER A 192 -0.86 -11.42 -0.60
N GLN A 193 0.40 -11.04 -0.49
CA GLN A 193 0.80 -9.65 -0.28
C GLN A 193 1.12 -9.00 -1.65
N PRO A 194 0.30 -8.06 -2.13
CA PRO A 194 0.64 -7.33 -3.35
C PRO A 194 1.87 -6.45 -3.07
N THR A 195 2.90 -6.59 -3.90
CA THR A 195 4.14 -5.80 -3.78
C THR A 195 4.09 -4.51 -4.59
N PHE A 196 3.08 -4.36 -5.44
CA PHE A 196 2.84 -3.20 -6.29
C PHE A 196 1.34 -2.98 -6.50
N VAL A 197 0.99 -1.82 -7.06
CA VAL A 197 -0.39 -1.53 -7.46
C VAL A 197 -0.86 -2.55 -8.50
N THR A 198 -1.84 -3.36 -8.14
CA THR A 198 -2.48 -4.30 -9.06
C THR A 198 -3.83 -3.75 -9.53
N LYS A 199 -4.28 -4.18 -10.73
CA LYS A 199 -5.58 -3.71 -11.25
C LYS A 199 -6.73 -4.11 -10.32
N TRP A 200 -6.74 -5.33 -9.80
CA TRP A 200 -7.80 -5.79 -8.91
C TRP A 200 -7.84 -5.01 -7.58
N ALA A 201 -6.67 -4.64 -7.02
CA ALA A 201 -6.61 -3.80 -5.83
C ALA A 201 -7.10 -2.36 -6.12
N TYR A 202 -6.72 -1.81 -7.27
CA TYR A 202 -7.21 -0.52 -7.75
C TYR A 202 -8.74 -0.53 -7.92
N ASP A 203 -9.29 -1.54 -8.58
CA ASP A 203 -10.73 -1.69 -8.80
C ASP A 203 -11.48 -1.88 -7.48
N PHE A 204 -10.95 -2.72 -6.57
CA PHE A 204 -11.51 -2.90 -5.23
C PHE A 204 -11.64 -1.58 -4.47
N LEU A 205 -10.57 -0.78 -4.42
CA LEU A 205 -10.60 0.51 -3.73
C LEU A 205 -11.63 1.46 -4.35
N ARG A 206 -11.69 1.56 -5.66
CA ARG A 206 -12.69 2.40 -6.34
C ARG A 206 -14.11 1.94 -6.03
N ASN A 207 -14.39 0.65 -6.18
CA ASN A 207 -15.72 0.09 -5.94
C ASN A 207 -16.15 0.22 -4.48
N SER A 208 -15.20 0.15 -3.54
CA SER A 208 -15.50 0.27 -2.11
C SER A 208 -15.74 1.72 -1.67
N PHE A 209 -15.00 2.69 -2.21
CA PHE A 209 -14.99 4.06 -1.69
C PHE A 209 -15.67 5.09 -2.60
N LEU A 210 -15.81 4.85 -3.92
CA LEU A 210 -16.56 5.69 -4.83
C LEU A 210 -18.02 5.20 -4.93
N THR A 211 -18.82 5.53 -3.95
CA THR A 211 -20.27 5.22 -4.00
C THR A 211 -21.02 6.40 -4.63
N GLU A 212 -21.78 6.16 -5.70
CA GLU A 212 -22.46 7.19 -6.51
C GLU A 212 -23.32 8.16 -5.70
N ASN A 213 -23.93 7.70 -4.61
CA ASN A 213 -24.84 8.51 -3.78
C ASN A 213 -24.14 9.52 -2.85
N LYS A 214 -22.81 9.55 -2.79
CA LYS A 214 -22.07 10.45 -1.89
C LYS A 214 -21.18 11.45 -2.64
N LEU A 215 -21.07 11.30 -3.95
CA LEU A 215 -20.26 12.20 -4.76
C LEU A 215 -21.09 13.42 -5.15
N ASN A 216 -20.66 14.60 -4.74
CA ASN A 216 -21.17 15.86 -5.28
C ASN A 216 -20.17 16.33 -6.37
N PRO A 217 -20.40 15.99 -7.65
CA PRO A 217 -19.43 16.21 -8.73
C PRO A 217 -19.30 17.68 -9.16
N SER A 218 -19.90 18.59 -8.42
CA SER A 218 -20.14 19.97 -8.88
C SER A 218 -18.93 20.90 -8.88
N ILE A 219 -17.66 20.42 -8.69
CA ILE A 219 -16.52 21.34 -8.70
C ILE A 219 -15.32 20.67 -9.36
N ASN A 220 -14.99 21.06 -10.58
CA ASN A 220 -13.68 20.84 -11.20
C ASN A 220 -12.60 21.54 -10.37
N LYS A 221 -11.97 20.82 -9.45
CA LYS A 221 -10.96 21.38 -8.53
C LYS A 221 -9.57 21.17 -9.06
N ARG A 222 -8.76 22.22 -8.99
CA ARG A 222 -7.31 22.14 -9.17
C ARG A 222 -6.68 22.15 -7.79
N ILE A 223 -5.92 21.10 -7.48
CA ILE A 223 -5.47 20.82 -6.13
C ILE A 223 -3.95 20.83 -6.08
N TYR A 224 -3.39 21.62 -5.17
CA TYR A 224 -2.00 21.50 -4.78
C TYR A 224 -1.91 20.83 -3.40
N ILE A 225 -1.27 19.67 -3.32
CA ILE A 225 -1.08 18.93 -2.07
C ILE A 225 0.22 19.40 -1.43
N SER A 226 0.13 20.05 -0.27
CA SER A 226 1.28 20.46 0.54
C SER A 226 1.75 19.30 1.44
N ARG A 227 3.02 19.32 1.83
CA ARG A 227 3.62 18.35 2.75
C ARG A 227 4.28 19.04 3.93
N ARG A 228 4.07 18.50 5.15
CA ARG A 228 4.55 19.12 6.39
C ARG A 228 5.88 18.57 6.89
N GLU A 229 6.15 17.27 6.72
CA GLU A 229 7.28 16.61 7.39
C GLU A 229 8.45 16.32 6.46
N THR A 230 8.22 15.55 5.43
CA THR A 230 9.27 15.05 4.52
C THR A 230 8.94 15.36 3.07
N ARG A 231 9.96 15.49 2.22
CA ARG A 231 9.80 15.87 0.81
C ARG A 231 9.05 17.20 0.64
N ARG A 232 9.29 18.12 1.58
CA ARG A 232 8.73 19.47 1.49
C ARG A 232 9.39 20.23 0.35
N ILE A 233 8.62 21.08 -0.30
CA ILE A 233 9.16 22.08 -1.22
C ILE A 233 9.62 23.27 -0.40
N LEU A 234 10.92 23.58 -0.40
CA LEU A 234 11.50 24.60 0.46
C LEU A 234 11.10 26.01 0.06
N ASN A 235 10.92 26.24 -1.24
CA ASN A 235 10.36 27.50 -1.78
C ASN A 235 8.87 27.33 -2.13
N GLU A 236 8.10 26.69 -1.24
CA GLU A 236 6.68 26.38 -1.45
C GLU A 236 5.83 27.62 -1.68
N ASN A 237 6.15 28.74 -1.05
CA ASN A 237 5.38 29.98 -1.21
C ASN A 237 5.41 30.47 -2.67
N ASP A 238 6.56 30.42 -3.33
CA ASP A 238 6.69 30.81 -4.75
C ASP A 238 5.85 29.89 -5.64
N LEU A 239 5.81 28.59 -5.32
CA LEU A 239 5.01 27.63 -6.04
C LEU A 239 3.50 27.86 -5.82
N ILE A 240 3.08 28.14 -4.59
CA ILE A 240 1.68 28.42 -4.25
C ILE A 240 1.20 29.69 -4.99
N GLU A 241 1.98 30.76 -4.96
CA GLU A 241 1.67 32.01 -5.66
C GLU A 241 1.46 31.74 -7.16
N PHE A 242 2.40 31.01 -7.79
CA PHE A 242 2.31 30.62 -9.18
C PHE A 242 1.04 29.80 -9.48
N LEU A 243 0.78 28.74 -8.69
CA LEU A 243 -0.35 27.81 -8.89
C LEU A 243 -1.70 28.48 -8.62
N THR A 244 -1.77 29.42 -7.67
CA THR A 244 -2.98 30.21 -7.38
C THR A 244 -3.42 30.99 -8.61
N GLY A 245 -2.49 31.54 -9.39
CA GLY A 245 -2.77 32.17 -10.67
C GLY A 245 -3.43 31.26 -11.72
N TYR A 246 -3.36 29.94 -11.54
CA TYR A 246 -4.03 28.91 -12.35
C TYR A 246 -5.24 28.28 -11.64
N GLY A 247 -5.73 28.86 -10.55
CA GLY A 247 -6.90 28.41 -9.83
C GLY A 247 -6.68 27.16 -8.93
N PHE A 248 -5.45 26.84 -8.59
CA PHE A 248 -5.15 25.77 -7.64
C PHE A 248 -5.42 26.23 -6.22
N ILE A 249 -6.01 25.31 -5.42
CA ILE A 249 -6.17 25.45 -3.98
C ILE A 249 -5.14 24.57 -3.25
N LYS A 250 -4.47 25.15 -2.25
CA LYS A 250 -3.60 24.38 -1.34
C LYS A 250 -4.43 23.50 -0.43
N VAL A 251 -4.06 22.22 -0.27
CA VAL A 251 -4.69 21.28 0.67
C VAL A 251 -3.62 20.55 1.48
N GLU A 252 -3.95 20.23 2.72
CA GLU A 252 -3.17 19.40 3.64
C GLU A 252 -4.02 18.19 4.01
N LEU A 253 -3.73 17.04 3.41
CA LEU A 253 -4.55 15.82 3.50
C LEU A 253 -4.53 15.19 4.90
N GLU A 254 -3.53 15.49 5.70
CA GLU A 254 -3.36 14.99 7.05
C GLU A 254 -4.52 15.39 7.99
N TRP A 255 -5.24 16.47 7.65
CA TRP A 255 -6.38 16.96 8.42
C TRP A 255 -7.76 16.50 7.91
N MET A 256 -7.75 15.73 6.83
CA MET A 256 -8.97 15.27 6.17
C MET A 256 -9.23 13.80 6.48
N SER A 257 -10.47 13.46 6.75
CA SER A 257 -10.92 12.06 6.75
C SER A 257 -10.75 11.42 5.38
N VAL A 258 -10.71 10.10 5.33
CA VAL A 258 -10.62 9.36 4.05
C VAL A 258 -11.81 9.70 3.15
N ALA A 259 -13.02 9.83 3.71
CA ALA A 259 -14.21 10.20 2.95
C ALA A 259 -14.07 11.58 2.30
N GLU A 260 -13.55 12.59 3.02
CA GLU A 260 -13.30 13.93 2.48
C GLU A 260 -12.22 13.91 1.39
N GLN A 261 -11.16 13.12 1.58
CA GLN A 261 -10.13 12.94 0.56
C GLN A 261 -10.72 12.29 -0.71
N VAL A 262 -11.49 11.22 -0.58
CA VAL A 262 -12.18 10.57 -1.72
C VAL A 262 -13.07 11.57 -2.46
N GLN A 263 -13.88 12.35 -1.74
CA GLN A 263 -14.74 13.36 -2.33
C GLN A 263 -13.93 14.45 -3.06
N LEU A 264 -12.84 14.93 -2.46
CA LEU A 264 -11.97 15.93 -3.07
C LEU A 264 -11.38 15.45 -4.39
N PHE A 265 -10.81 14.24 -4.40
CA PHE A 265 -10.13 13.68 -5.58
C PHE A 265 -11.12 13.24 -6.67
N SER A 266 -12.33 12.82 -6.32
CA SER A 266 -13.37 12.44 -7.30
C SER A 266 -13.85 13.61 -8.18
N GLY A 267 -13.67 14.84 -7.74
CA GLY A 267 -13.97 16.06 -8.52
C GLY A 267 -12.72 16.78 -9.07
N ALA A 268 -11.55 16.14 -9.03
CA ALA A 268 -10.32 16.82 -9.44
C ALA A 268 -10.18 16.93 -10.95
N GLU A 269 -9.84 18.12 -11.44
CA GLU A 269 -9.43 18.41 -12.81
C GLU A 269 -7.91 18.26 -12.98
N ALA A 270 -7.16 18.82 -12.03
CA ALA A 270 -5.70 18.78 -12.04
C ALA A 270 -5.14 18.69 -10.61
N ILE A 271 -4.04 17.95 -10.45
CA ILE A 271 -3.36 17.76 -9.17
C ILE A 271 -1.87 18.03 -9.37
N VAL A 272 -1.31 18.88 -8.51
CA VAL A 272 0.13 19.11 -8.37
C VAL A 272 0.53 18.68 -6.96
N ALA A 273 1.54 17.85 -6.83
CA ALA A 273 1.99 17.39 -5.51
C ALA A 273 3.46 16.94 -5.49
N PRO A 274 4.19 17.18 -4.40
CA PRO A 274 5.40 16.44 -4.12
C PRO A 274 5.08 14.94 -3.96
N HIS A 275 6.03 14.08 -4.36
CA HIS A 275 5.90 12.63 -4.16
C HIS A 275 5.55 12.28 -2.71
N GLY A 276 4.50 11.49 -2.50
CA GLY A 276 4.08 11.08 -1.18
C GLY A 276 2.77 10.32 -1.10
N ALA A 277 2.51 9.71 0.07
CA ALA A 277 1.38 8.80 0.29
C ALA A 277 0.00 9.43 -0.02
N GLY A 278 -0.16 10.75 0.05
CA GLY A 278 -1.40 11.43 -0.36
C GLY A 278 -1.78 11.21 -1.83
N LEU A 279 -0.79 10.96 -2.71
CA LEU A 279 -1.04 10.62 -4.11
C LEU A 279 -1.69 9.23 -4.32
N THR A 280 -1.82 8.42 -3.28
CA THR A 280 -2.64 7.20 -3.30
C THR A 280 -4.08 7.49 -3.71
N ASN A 281 -4.59 8.66 -3.37
CA ASN A 281 -5.94 9.12 -3.71
C ASN A 281 -6.16 9.39 -5.22
N LEU A 282 -5.11 9.38 -6.05
CA LEU A 282 -5.25 9.36 -7.51
C LEU A 282 -6.13 8.19 -7.98
N THR A 283 -6.22 7.14 -7.18
CA THR A 283 -7.17 6.03 -7.34
C THR A 283 -8.61 6.51 -7.54
N PHE A 284 -8.98 7.62 -6.93
CA PHE A 284 -10.36 8.14 -6.94
C PHE A 284 -10.62 9.20 -7.99
N CYS A 285 -9.60 9.66 -8.70
CA CYS A 285 -9.74 10.66 -9.75
C CYS A 285 -10.57 10.16 -10.93
N PRO A 286 -11.32 11.06 -11.62
CA PRO A 286 -11.92 10.76 -12.91
C PRO A 286 -10.84 10.58 -13.98
N PRO A 287 -11.13 9.81 -15.05
CA PRO A 287 -10.23 9.70 -16.19
C PRO A 287 -9.87 11.08 -16.78
N LYS A 288 -8.62 11.21 -17.28
CA LYS A 288 -8.11 12.46 -17.86
C LYS A 288 -7.79 13.57 -16.86
N THR A 289 -7.93 13.35 -15.56
CA THR A 289 -7.35 14.26 -14.57
C THR A 289 -5.85 14.43 -14.83
N LYS A 290 -5.37 15.66 -14.86
CA LYS A 290 -3.96 15.98 -15.09
C LYS A 290 -3.19 15.89 -13.77
N ILE A 291 -2.14 15.09 -13.77
CA ILE A 291 -1.31 14.85 -12.58
C ILE A 291 0.10 15.38 -12.84
N LEU A 292 0.59 16.25 -11.99
CA LEU A 292 1.99 16.67 -11.95
C LEU A 292 2.62 16.27 -10.63
N GLU A 293 3.36 15.18 -10.64
CA GLU A 293 4.12 14.70 -9.49
C GLU A 293 5.51 15.34 -9.47
N ILE A 294 5.94 15.84 -8.30
CA ILE A 294 7.24 16.50 -8.12
C ILE A 294 8.14 15.61 -7.27
N PHE A 295 9.27 15.19 -7.84
CA PHE A 295 10.24 14.34 -7.17
C PHE A 295 11.45 15.13 -6.67
N PRO A 296 12.01 14.76 -5.50
CA PRO A 296 13.39 15.10 -5.19
C PRO A 296 14.32 14.33 -6.16
N SER A 297 15.45 14.93 -6.55
CA SER A 297 16.40 14.32 -7.48
C SER A 297 17.04 13.01 -6.95
N THR A 298 16.98 12.80 -5.65
CA THR A 298 17.54 11.66 -4.93
C THR A 298 16.61 10.44 -4.85
N TYR A 299 15.31 10.61 -5.15
CA TYR A 299 14.33 9.53 -5.01
C TYR A 299 13.21 9.64 -6.06
N ILE A 300 13.25 8.75 -7.04
CA ILE A 300 12.27 8.68 -8.12
C ILE A 300 11.68 7.26 -8.16
N THR A 301 10.35 7.17 -8.22
CA THR A 301 9.62 5.89 -8.27
C THR A 301 8.41 6.01 -9.21
N GLY A 302 7.86 4.89 -9.66
CA GLY A 302 6.72 4.86 -10.58
C GLY A 302 5.39 4.46 -9.93
N LEU A 303 5.26 4.49 -8.61
CA LEU A 303 4.05 4.02 -7.92
C LEU A 303 2.79 4.77 -8.38
N TYR A 304 2.82 6.09 -8.38
CA TYR A 304 1.66 6.92 -8.75
C TYR A 304 1.47 7.07 -10.25
N TRP A 305 2.55 6.89 -11.02
CA TRP A 305 2.44 6.69 -12.47
C TRP A 305 1.62 5.42 -12.79
N LEU A 306 1.83 4.33 -12.05
CA LEU A 306 1.07 3.08 -12.24
C LEU A 306 -0.41 3.26 -11.88
N ILE A 307 -0.73 3.93 -10.78
CA ILE A 307 -2.11 4.30 -10.43
C ILE A 307 -2.73 5.15 -11.55
N SER A 308 -2.00 6.14 -12.03
CA SER A 308 -2.45 7.02 -13.12
C SER A 308 -2.70 6.24 -14.41
N ALA A 309 -1.85 5.27 -14.72
CA ALA A 309 -2.01 4.39 -15.87
C ALA A 309 -3.29 3.56 -15.81
N LEU A 310 -3.59 2.98 -14.63
CA LEU A 310 -4.82 2.21 -14.40
C LEU A 310 -6.07 3.10 -14.46
N GLY A 311 -5.98 4.33 -13.95
CA GLY A 311 -7.06 5.32 -13.95
C GLY A 311 -7.24 6.08 -15.26
N ASN A 312 -6.40 5.85 -16.27
CA ASN A 312 -6.38 6.63 -17.51
C ASN A 312 -6.23 8.13 -17.23
N LEU A 313 -5.35 8.51 -16.28
CA LEU A 313 -5.01 9.88 -15.93
C LEU A 313 -3.88 10.39 -16.84
N ASP A 314 -3.83 11.71 -17.06
CA ASP A 314 -2.77 12.36 -17.84
C ASP A 314 -1.61 12.71 -16.90
N TYR A 315 -0.63 11.81 -16.80
CA TYR A 315 0.46 11.90 -15.84
C TYR A 315 1.71 12.56 -16.39
N TYR A 316 2.25 13.48 -15.60
CA TYR A 316 3.50 14.21 -15.80
C TYR A 316 4.32 14.20 -14.52
N TYR A 317 5.63 14.39 -14.62
CA TYR A 317 6.47 14.58 -13.45
C TYR A 317 7.52 15.67 -13.67
N PHE A 318 7.95 16.28 -12.56
CA PHE A 318 9.00 17.27 -12.50
C PHE A 318 10.02 16.88 -11.45
N ILE A 319 11.31 17.12 -11.69
CA ILE A 319 12.38 16.80 -10.74
C ILE A 319 12.92 18.11 -10.17
N GLY A 320 12.74 18.28 -8.84
CA GLY A 320 13.34 19.38 -8.08
C GLY A 320 14.71 19.02 -7.55
N ALA A 321 15.49 20.03 -7.18
CA ALA A 321 16.80 19.84 -6.57
C ALA A 321 16.66 19.40 -5.11
N SER A 322 17.21 18.24 -4.73
CA SER A 322 17.26 17.80 -3.33
C SER A 322 18.23 18.61 -2.50
N GLU A 323 17.96 18.75 -1.19
CA GLU A 323 18.86 19.40 -0.24
C GLU A 323 20.23 18.72 -0.17
N GLN A 324 20.26 17.40 -0.37
CA GLN A 324 21.46 16.61 -0.27
C GLN A 324 21.93 16.11 -1.65
N VAL A 325 23.25 15.93 -1.77
CA VAL A 325 23.81 15.27 -2.96
C VAL A 325 23.59 13.76 -2.84
N PRO A 326 23.18 13.06 -3.90
CA PRO A 326 23.00 11.62 -3.87
C PRO A 326 24.26 10.90 -3.38
N ASN A 327 24.11 10.14 -2.30
CA ASN A 327 25.16 9.26 -1.78
C ASN A 327 24.66 7.83 -1.88
N ALA A 328 25.35 6.98 -2.63
CA ALA A 328 24.97 5.58 -2.88
C ALA A 328 24.86 4.72 -1.60
N GLN A 329 25.41 5.16 -0.49
CA GLN A 329 25.39 4.44 0.79
C GLN A 329 24.23 4.84 1.72
N GLN A 330 23.55 5.95 1.45
CA GLN A 330 22.47 6.47 2.27
C GLN A 330 21.14 6.49 1.48
N TRP A 331 20.04 6.08 2.14
CA TRP A 331 18.72 6.20 1.55
C TRP A 331 18.18 7.61 1.75
N HIS A 332 17.90 8.30 0.64
CA HIS A 332 17.48 9.71 0.60
C HIS A 332 15.97 9.89 0.30
N GLY A 333 15.18 8.86 0.54
CA GLY A 333 13.74 8.88 0.20
C GLY A 333 12.91 9.92 0.94
N TYR A 334 13.49 10.68 1.88
CA TYR A 334 12.79 11.71 2.67
C TYR A 334 13.31 13.14 2.40
N ASP A 335 14.25 13.33 1.47
CA ASP A 335 14.87 14.63 1.23
C ASP A 335 13.85 15.68 0.81
N ASN A 336 13.96 16.88 1.39
CA ASN A 336 13.27 18.07 0.92
C ASN A 336 13.87 18.51 -0.43
N LEU A 337 13.17 19.38 -1.12
CA LEU A 337 13.57 19.82 -2.45
C LEU A 337 13.25 21.31 -2.70
N THR A 338 13.99 21.89 -3.61
CA THR A 338 13.75 23.24 -4.14
C THR A 338 13.36 23.16 -5.61
N ILE A 339 12.40 23.97 -6.02
CA ILE A 339 11.92 24.08 -7.41
C ILE A 339 12.58 25.29 -8.08
N ASP A 340 13.23 25.04 -9.22
CA ASP A 340 13.58 26.12 -10.16
C ASP A 340 12.29 26.63 -10.81
N MET A 341 11.74 27.71 -10.30
CA MET A 341 10.47 28.26 -10.75
C MET A 341 10.46 28.68 -12.21
N LYS A 342 11.61 29.07 -12.76
CA LYS A 342 11.72 29.43 -14.19
C LYS A 342 11.55 28.21 -15.09
N LYS A 343 12.21 27.10 -14.74
CA LYS A 343 12.06 25.81 -15.44
C LYS A 343 10.67 25.23 -15.22
N PHE A 344 10.15 25.28 -13.99
CA PHE A 344 8.84 24.78 -13.63
C PHE A 344 7.72 25.49 -14.40
N SER A 345 7.72 26.82 -14.45
CA SER A 345 6.70 27.60 -15.15
C SER A 345 6.69 27.32 -16.66
N SER A 346 7.86 27.15 -17.27
CA SER A 346 7.98 26.76 -18.68
C SER A 346 7.43 25.35 -18.93
N PHE A 347 7.80 24.40 -18.06
CA PHE A 347 7.30 23.01 -18.14
C PHE A 347 5.78 22.95 -17.94
N PHE A 348 5.26 23.66 -16.92
CA PHE A 348 3.85 23.67 -16.56
C PHE A 348 2.96 24.19 -17.71
N LYS A 349 3.39 25.22 -18.42
CA LYS A 349 2.68 25.72 -19.60
C LYS A 349 2.58 24.67 -20.71
N ASN A 350 3.62 23.85 -20.88
CA ASN A 350 3.70 22.84 -21.96
C ASN A 350 2.79 21.62 -21.69
N ILE A 351 2.43 21.34 -20.46
CA ILE A 351 1.51 20.23 -20.12
C ILE A 351 0.02 20.60 -20.28
N GLY A 352 -0.26 21.84 -20.70
CA GLY A 352 -1.59 22.28 -21.10
C GLY A 352 -2.59 22.45 -19.95
N ILE A 353 -2.14 22.75 -18.75
CA ILE A 353 -2.99 23.27 -17.67
C ILE A 353 -3.13 24.78 -17.90
N LYS A 354 -4.33 25.19 -18.31
CA LYS A 354 -4.64 26.59 -18.66
C LYS A 354 -5.36 27.29 -17.53
#